data_9c721776dd87c3050ff9579e4b1fc26b
#
_entry.id   9c721776dd87c3050ff9579e4b1fc26b
#
_cell.length_a   1.000
_cell.length_b   1.000
_cell.length_c   1.000
_cell.angle_alpha   90.00
_cell.angle_beta   90.00
_cell.angle_gamma   90.00
#
_symmetry.space_group_name_H-M   'P 1'
#
loop_
_entity.id
_entity.type
_entity.pdbx_description
1 polymer ?
#
loop_
_entity_poly.entity_id
_entity_poly.type
_entity_poly.pdbx_seq_one_letter_code
_entity_poly.pdbx_strand_id
1 'polypeptide(L)'
;RNALVAFMPWNGYNFEDSILISERIVRDDVFTSIHLEEFEVMARDTKLGPEEITRDIPNVGEEALRNLDEAGIVAIGAEVQPGDILVGKVTPKGESPMTPEEKLLRAIFGEKASDVRDTSLRLPPGVAGTIVDVRVFNRHGVDKDERALAIERAEIERLGKDRDDELKILERNVYGRLKPLILGKNAVSGPKGIGRGELTEEKLAEVSRGLWWQIALDDEKAMGELEAMKRQFEDARKQLDRRFEDKVEKLQRGDELPPG
;
A
#
# COMPACT_ATOMS: atom_id res chain seq x y z
N ARG A 1 26.88 14.39 2.46
CA ARG A 1 27.58 13.70 3.56
C ARG A 1 29.04 14.14 3.55
N ASN A 2 29.59 14.53 4.71
CA ASN A 2 30.91 15.06 4.81
C ASN A 2 31.85 14.03 5.46
N ALA A 3 33.06 13.88 4.90
CA ALA A 3 34.09 13.04 5.45
C ALA A 3 35.36 13.89 5.73
N LEU A 4 36.13 13.51 6.74
CA LEU A 4 37.41 14.13 7.00
C LEU A 4 38.42 13.57 5.98
N VAL A 5 39.08 14.46 5.26
CA VAL A 5 40.08 14.12 4.23
C VAL A 5 41.45 14.65 4.65
N ALA A 6 42.48 13.78 4.55
CA ALA A 6 43.88 14.19 4.75
C ALA A 6 44.63 14.08 3.41
N PHE A 7 45.29 15.15 3.00
CA PHE A 7 46.14 15.19 1.82
C PHE A 7 47.59 14.95 2.24
N MET A 8 48.04 13.73 2.17
CA MET A 8 49.39 13.35 2.60
C MET A 8 49.83 12.06 1.91
N PRO A 9 51.13 11.81 1.66
CA PRO A 9 51.60 10.50 1.23
C PRO A 9 51.44 9.48 2.36
N TRP A 10 50.98 8.26 2.00
CA TRP A 10 50.76 7.16 2.95
C TRP A 10 51.48 5.89 2.47
N ASN A 11 52.77 5.80 2.71
CA ASN A 11 53.61 4.65 2.39
C ASN A 11 53.45 4.10 0.93
N GLY A 12 53.14 4.98 -0.02
CA GLY A 12 52.91 4.63 -1.42
C GLY A 12 51.54 4.00 -1.74
N TYR A 13 50.66 3.75 -0.75
CA TYR A 13 49.34 3.16 -0.97
C TYR A 13 48.33 4.12 -1.62
N ASN A 14 48.63 5.39 -1.65
CA ASN A 14 47.83 6.41 -2.34
C ASN A 14 48.58 7.05 -3.52
N PHE A 15 49.44 6.26 -4.19
CA PHE A 15 50.17 6.68 -5.37
C PHE A 15 49.26 6.92 -6.57
N GLU A 16 49.49 7.98 -7.32
CA GLU A 16 48.65 8.42 -8.45
C GLU A 16 47.21 8.69 -8.04
N ASP A 17 46.22 8.02 -8.66
CA ASP A 17 44.78 8.20 -8.43
C ASP A 17 44.22 7.29 -7.32
N SER A 18 45.13 6.59 -6.59
CA SER A 18 44.70 5.71 -5.50
C SER A 18 44.27 6.49 -4.27
N ILE A 19 43.20 6.13 -3.65
CA ILE A 19 42.66 6.74 -2.43
C ILE A 19 42.51 5.66 -1.35
N LEU A 20 43.05 5.92 -0.16
CA LEU A 20 42.80 5.09 1.01
C LEU A 20 41.50 5.53 1.69
N ILE A 21 40.69 4.57 2.00
CA ILE A 21 39.40 4.76 2.67
C ILE A 21 39.43 4.07 4.02
N SER A 22 38.98 4.76 5.06
CA SER A 22 38.80 4.16 6.39
C SER A 22 37.73 3.08 6.36
N GLU A 23 37.99 1.96 7.02
CA GLU A 23 37.00 0.88 7.21
C GLU A 23 35.67 1.38 7.83
N ARG A 24 35.74 2.41 8.67
CA ARG A 24 34.61 3.07 9.26
C ARG A 24 33.59 3.59 8.20
N ILE A 25 34.07 4.13 7.08
CA ILE A 25 33.22 4.64 6.00
C ILE A 25 32.38 3.53 5.40
N VAL A 26 32.95 2.33 5.26
CA VAL A 26 32.22 1.15 4.76
C VAL A 26 31.26 0.61 5.82
N ARG A 27 31.73 0.48 7.06
CA ARG A 27 30.91 -0.05 8.16
C ARG A 27 29.71 0.84 8.51
N ASP A 28 29.90 2.16 8.48
CA ASP A 28 28.87 3.12 8.86
C ASP A 28 28.06 3.60 7.62
N ASP A 29 28.22 2.98 6.45
CA ASP A 29 27.53 3.28 5.19
C ASP A 29 27.55 4.77 4.80
N VAL A 30 28.70 5.45 5.06
CA VAL A 30 28.77 6.92 4.93
C VAL A 30 28.51 7.40 3.50
N PHE A 31 29.01 6.65 2.50
CA PHE A 31 28.85 6.97 1.08
C PHE A 31 27.85 6.03 0.35
N THR A 32 27.15 5.21 1.08
CA THR A 32 26.13 4.32 0.51
C THR A 32 24.93 5.16 0.05
N SER A 33 24.48 4.92 -1.14
CA SER A 33 23.29 5.54 -1.72
C SER A 33 22.31 4.47 -2.21
N ILE A 34 21.03 4.77 -2.11
CA ILE A 34 19.95 3.95 -2.64
C ILE A 34 19.37 4.73 -3.82
N HIS A 35 19.30 4.08 -4.97
CA HIS A 35 18.68 4.60 -6.17
C HIS A 35 17.38 3.86 -6.40
N LEU A 36 16.28 4.60 -6.54
CA LEU A 36 14.97 4.08 -6.88
C LEU A 36 14.66 4.50 -8.31
N GLU A 37 14.39 3.52 -9.14
CA GLU A 37 13.97 3.72 -10.53
C GLU A 37 12.52 3.26 -10.68
N GLU A 38 11.73 4.02 -11.42
CA GLU A 38 10.32 3.77 -11.67
C GLU A 38 10.13 3.42 -13.14
N PHE A 39 9.45 2.29 -13.38
CA PHE A 39 9.08 1.83 -14.71
C PHE A 39 7.56 1.76 -14.80
N GLU A 40 7.01 2.32 -15.86
CA GLU A 40 5.57 2.29 -16.10
C GLU A 40 5.25 1.62 -17.45
N VAL A 41 4.11 0.94 -17.48
CA VAL A 41 3.55 0.36 -18.69
C VAL A 41 2.04 0.57 -18.69
N MET A 42 1.49 0.82 -19.87
CA MET A 42 0.06 1.03 -20.06
C MET A 42 -0.46 0.09 -21.14
N ALA A 43 -1.54 -0.62 -20.85
CA ALA A 43 -2.33 -1.34 -21.85
C ALA A 43 -3.30 -0.35 -22.52
N ARG A 44 -3.23 -0.24 -23.84
CA ARG A 44 -4.01 0.72 -24.65
C ARG A 44 -5.00 0.00 -25.53
N ASP A 45 -6.11 0.67 -25.85
CA ASP A 45 -7.02 0.22 -26.87
C ASP A 45 -6.42 0.52 -28.25
N THR A 46 -6.16 -0.52 -29.04
CA THR A 46 -5.66 -0.38 -30.41
C THR A 46 -6.79 -0.64 -31.43
N LYS A 47 -6.57 -0.23 -32.67
CA LYS A 47 -7.53 -0.48 -33.77
C LYS A 47 -7.76 -1.99 -34.04
N LEU A 48 -6.83 -2.83 -33.60
CA LEU A 48 -6.86 -4.29 -33.81
C LEU A 48 -7.41 -5.04 -32.59
N GLY A 49 -7.68 -4.33 -31.51
CA GLY A 49 -8.16 -4.87 -30.24
C GLY A 49 -7.43 -4.24 -29.06
N PRO A 50 -7.88 -4.45 -27.84
CA PRO A 50 -7.22 -3.97 -26.63
C PRO A 50 -5.91 -4.72 -26.41
N GLU A 51 -4.88 -4.02 -25.91
CA GLU A 51 -3.70 -4.66 -25.34
C GLU A 51 -4.07 -5.31 -24.01
N GLU A 52 -3.41 -6.41 -23.67
CA GLU A 52 -3.70 -7.15 -22.46
C GLU A 52 -2.40 -7.35 -21.65
N ILE A 53 -2.50 -7.16 -20.33
CA ILE A 53 -1.43 -7.50 -19.39
C ILE A 53 -1.70 -8.92 -18.92
N THR A 54 -0.78 -9.85 -19.26
CA THR A 54 -0.93 -11.28 -19.00
C THR A 54 0.42 -11.96 -18.82
N ARG A 55 0.41 -13.09 -18.13
CA ARG A 55 1.56 -13.99 -18.03
C ARG A 55 1.71 -14.86 -19.29
N ASP A 56 0.64 -15.04 -20.08
CA ASP A 56 0.62 -15.85 -21.28
C ASP A 56 1.26 -15.11 -22.45
N ILE A 57 2.59 -15.10 -22.49
CA ILE A 57 3.39 -14.38 -23.48
C ILE A 57 3.90 -15.40 -24.50
N PRO A 58 3.66 -15.18 -25.81
CA PRO A 58 4.13 -16.09 -26.85
C PRO A 58 5.65 -16.14 -26.92
N ASN A 59 6.21 -17.34 -27.15
CA ASN A 59 7.64 -17.59 -27.37
C ASN A 59 8.55 -17.25 -26.17
N VAL A 60 8.02 -17.26 -24.96
CA VAL A 60 8.79 -17.03 -23.73
C VAL A 60 8.76 -18.31 -22.88
N GLY A 61 9.93 -18.77 -22.43
CA GLY A 61 10.04 -19.93 -21.56
C GLY A 61 9.60 -19.64 -20.12
N GLU A 62 9.17 -20.67 -19.41
CA GLU A 62 8.72 -20.54 -18.01
C GLU A 62 9.78 -19.97 -17.07
N GLU A 63 11.05 -20.18 -17.36
CA GLU A 63 12.15 -19.64 -16.55
C GLU A 63 12.16 -18.11 -16.53
N ALA A 64 11.86 -17.48 -17.67
CA ALA A 64 11.75 -16.02 -17.78
C ALA A 64 10.47 -15.47 -17.12
N LEU A 65 9.49 -16.33 -16.86
CA LEU A 65 8.20 -15.99 -16.23
C LEU A 65 8.17 -16.27 -14.71
N ARG A 66 9.26 -16.82 -14.15
CA ARG A 66 9.30 -17.26 -12.74
C ARG A 66 9.01 -16.15 -11.72
N ASN A 67 9.43 -14.93 -12.03
CA ASN A 67 9.26 -13.76 -11.15
C ASN A 67 7.91 -13.08 -11.33
N LEU A 68 7.12 -13.50 -12.33
CA LEU A 68 5.79 -12.96 -12.60
C LEU A 68 4.73 -13.75 -11.83
N ASP A 69 3.74 -13.04 -11.37
CA ASP A 69 2.53 -13.65 -10.83
C ASP A 69 1.55 -14.11 -11.93
N GLU A 70 0.39 -14.60 -11.52
CA GLU A 70 -0.63 -15.11 -12.45
C GLU A 70 -1.18 -14.04 -13.40
N ALA A 71 -1.15 -12.76 -13.01
CA ALA A 71 -1.56 -11.64 -13.84
C ALA A 71 -0.45 -11.12 -14.77
N GLY A 72 0.74 -11.70 -14.72
CA GLY A 72 1.87 -11.29 -15.55
C GLY A 72 2.64 -10.07 -15.04
N ILE A 73 2.56 -9.77 -13.75
CA ILE A 73 3.29 -8.66 -13.13
C ILE A 73 4.32 -9.21 -12.15
N VAL A 74 5.49 -8.60 -12.10
CA VAL A 74 6.58 -9.02 -11.21
C VAL A 74 6.17 -8.93 -9.74
N ALA A 75 6.58 -9.92 -8.95
CA ALA A 75 6.30 -9.96 -7.52
C ALA A 75 7.20 -8.98 -6.74
N ILE A 76 6.65 -8.38 -5.69
CA ILE A 76 7.42 -7.54 -4.76
C ILE A 76 8.48 -8.41 -4.07
N GLY A 77 9.71 -7.90 -3.95
CA GLY A 77 10.84 -8.62 -3.39
C GLY A 77 11.62 -9.49 -4.39
N ALA A 78 11.17 -9.60 -5.64
CA ALA A 78 11.90 -10.33 -6.68
C ALA A 78 13.20 -9.60 -7.05
N GLU A 79 14.28 -10.34 -7.17
CA GLU A 79 15.53 -9.86 -7.74
C GLU A 79 15.47 -9.96 -9.27
N VAL A 80 15.69 -8.83 -9.94
CA VAL A 80 15.59 -8.72 -11.40
C VAL A 80 16.92 -8.34 -12.01
N GLN A 81 17.19 -8.90 -13.19
CA GLN A 81 18.39 -8.69 -13.97
C GLN A 81 18.05 -8.02 -15.32
N PRO A 82 19.04 -7.43 -16.01
CA PRO A 82 18.82 -6.84 -17.33
C PRO A 82 18.19 -7.83 -18.31
N GLY A 83 17.08 -7.43 -18.94
CA GLY A 83 16.33 -8.26 -19.86
C GLY A 83 15.18 -9.05 -19.25
N ASP A 84 15.09 -9.16 -17.92
CA ASP A 84 13.96 -9.79 -17.24
C ASP A 84 12.65 -9.03 -17.52
N ILE A 85 11.56 -9.78 -17.58
CA ILE A 85 10.23 -9.22 -17.80
C ILE A 85 9.70 -8.67 -16.46
N LEU A 86 9.37 -7.39 -16.44
CA LEU A 86 8.73 -6.74 -15.31
C LEU A 86 7.20 -6.84 -15.39
N VAL A 87 6.65 -6.63 -16.59
CA VAL A 87 5.21 -6.74 -16.86
C VAL A 87 5.02 -7.40 -18.21
N GLY A 88 4.31 -8.51 -18.22
CA GLY A 88 3.92 -9.21 -19.44
C GLY A 88 2.78 -8.47 -20.14
N LYS A 89 3.00 -8.02 -21.37
CA LYS A 89 2.00 -7.36 -22.18
C LYS A 89 1.99 -7.94 -23.60
N VAL A 90 0.80 -8.19 -24.10
CA VAL A 90 0.58 -8.64 -25.47
C VAL A 90 -0.28 -7.66 -26.24
N THR A 91 0.06 -7.46 -27.51
CA THR A 91 -0.67 -6.59 -28.42
C THR A 91 -1.24 -7.45 -29.55
N PRO A 92 -2.54 -7.32 -29.91
CA PRO A 92 -3.13 -8.03 -31.03
C PRO A 92 -2.43 -7.72 -32.36
N LYS A 93 -2.16 -8.77 -33.13
CA LYS A 93 -1.68 -8.65 -34.52
C LYS A 93 -2.85 -8.45 -35.46
N GLY A 94 -2.68 -7.58 -36.46
CA GLY A 94 -3.62 -7.51 -37.59
C GLY A 94 -3.60 -8.79 -38.44
N GLU A 95 -4.70 -9.06 -39.13
CA GLU A 95 -4.79 -10.14 -40.10
C GLU A 95 -3.71 -9.97 -41.20
N SER A 96 -2.58 -10.64 -41.04
CA SER A 96 -1.64 -10.84 -42.12
C SER A 96 -1.94 -12.21 -42.77
N PRO A 97 -1.81 -12.36 -44.10
CA PRO A 97 -1.95 -13.66 -44.73
C PRO A 97 -0.93 -14.62 -44.11
N MET A 98 -1.43 -15.64 -43.42
CA MET A 98 -0.59 -16.63 -42.75
C MET A 98 0.21 -17.43 -43.78
N THR A 99 1.48 -17.57 -43.53
CA THR A 99 2.33 -18.57 -44.27
C THR A 99 1.89 -19.99 -43.93
N PRO A 100 2.15 -20.97 -44.82
CA PRO A 100 1.84 -22.37 -44.53
C PRO A 100 2.50 -22.90 -43.26
N GLU A 101 3.69 -22.37 -42.92
CA GLU A 101 4.45 -22.71 -41.72
C GLU A 101 3.81 -22.18 -40.46
N GLU A 102 3.27 -20.95 -40.49
CA GLU A 102 2.51 -20.38 -39.37
C GLU A 102 1.20 -21.14 -39.11
N LYS A 103 0.53 -21.63 -40.16
CA LYS A 103 -0.66 -22.49 -40.02
C LYS A 103 -0.30 -23.83 -39.34
N LEU A 104 0.88 -24.37 -39.61
CA LEU A 104 1.36 -25.61 -39.00
C LEU A 104 1.71 -25.38 -37.53
N LEU A 105 2.37 -24.27 -37.20
CA LEU A 105 2.69 -23.89 -35.83
C LEU A 105 1.41 -23.62 -35.00
N ARG A 106 0.41 -23.02 -35.62
CA ARG A 106 -0.91 -22.79 -34.98
C ARG A 106 -1.59 -24.14 -34.66
N ALA A 107 -1.49 -25.13 -35.55
CA ALA A 107 -2.06 -26.44 -35.32
C ALA A 107 -1.37 -27.22 -34.18
N ILE A 108 -0.06 -26.99 -33.99
CA ILE A 108 0.77 -27.69 -32.99
C ILE A 108 0.70 -26.99 -31.61
N PHE A 109 0.78 -25.67 -31.56
CA PHE A 109 0.91 -24.89 -30.32
C PHE A 109 -0.37 -24.15 -29.90
N GLY A 110 -1.47 -24.30 -30.63
CA GLY A 110 -2.77 -23.67 -30.33
C GLY A 110 -2.95 -22.28 -30.93
N GLU A 111 -4.20 -21.81 -30.94
CA GLU A 111 -4.61 -20.59 -31.65
C GLU A 111 -4.00 -19.29 -31.10
N LYS A 112 -3.68 -19.21 -29.81
CA LYS A 112 -3.23 -17.98 -29.14
C LYS A 112 -1.83 -17.50 -29.57
N ALA A 113 -0.92 -18.38 -29.96
CA ALA A 113 0.46 -18.02 -30.23
C ALA A 113 0.70 -17.19 -31.50
N SER A 114 -0.27 -17.10 -32.41
CA SER A 114 -0.14 -16.42 -33.71
C SER A 114 -0.81 -15.05 -33.78
N ASP A 115 -1.76 -14.79 -32.91
CA ASP A 115 -2.62 -13.60 -33.02
C ASP A 115 -2.17 -12.41 -32.19
N VAL A 116 -1.16 -12.59 -31.33
CA VAL A 116 -0.62 -11.56 -30.46
C VAL A 116 0.88 -11.41 -30.62
N ARG A 117 1.37 -10.21 -30.34
CA ARG A 117 2.81 -9.88 -30.31
C ARG A 117 3.23 -9.54 -28.90
N ASP A 118 4.39 -10.04 -28.46
CA ASP A 118 5.02 -9.64 -27.19
C ASP A 118 5.43 -8.16 -27.24
N THR A 119 4.88 -7.39 -26.33
CA THR A 119 5.22 -5.98 -26.08
C THR A 119 5.48 -5.74 -24.59
N SER A 120 5.95 -6.77 -23.90
CA SER A 120 6.22 -6.75 -22.47
C SER A 120 7.25 -5.70 -22.09
N LEU A 121 7.08 -5.14 -20.90
CA LEU A 121 8.08 -4.26 -20.30
C LEU A 121 9.21 -5.11 -19.75
N ARG A 122 10.42 -4.86 -20.27
CA ARG A 122 11.64 -5.55 -19.83
C ARG A 122 12.58 -4.57 -19.15
N LEU A 123 13.36 -5.09 -18.19
CA LEU A 123 14.37 -4.30 -17.52
C LEU A 123 15.47 -3.86 -18.51
N PRO A 124 15.82 -2.57 -18.58
CA PRO A 124 16.86 -2.07 -19.48
C PRO A 124 18.24 -2.69 -19.17
N PRO A 125 19.13 -2.71 -20.16
CA PRO A 125 20.51 -3.16 -19.95
C PRO A 125 21.22 -2.23 -18.95
N GLY A 126 22.02 -2.83 -18.06
CA GLY A 126 22.80 -2.10 -17.04
C GLY A 126 22.05 -1.77 -15.74
N VAL A 127 20.78 -2.11 -15.65
CA VAL A 127 19.99 -1.96 -14.42
C VAL A 127 19.72 -3.33 -13.81
N ALA A 128 19.99 -3.49 -12.52
CA ALA A 128 19.66 -4.68 -11.75
C ALA A 128 19.26 -4.23 -10.33
N GLY A 129 18.33 -4.95 -9.71
CA GLY A 129 17.89 -4.59 -8.37
C GLY A 129 16.78 -5.47 -7.85
N THR A 130 16.18 -5.04 -6.76
CA THR A 130 15.05 -5.72 -6.12
C THR A 130 13.79 -4.88 -6.28
N ILE A 131 12.68 -5.50 -6.61
CA ILE A 131 11.38 -4.84 -6.71
C ILE A 131 10.89 -4.45 -5.31
N VAL A 132 10.73 -3.15 -5.08
CA VAL A 132 10.32 -2.61 -3.77
C VAL A 132 8.80 -2.45 -3.69
N ASP A 133 8.18 -1.96 -4.75
CA ASP A 133 6.74 -1.68 -4.79
C ASP A 133 6.18 -1.93 -6.20
N VAL A 134 4.92 -2.31 -6.26
CA VAL A 134 4.17 -2.50 -7.52
C VAL A 134 2.79 -1.90 -7.35
N ARG A 135 2.43 -1.00 -8.26
CA ARG A 135 1.13 -0.34 -8.26
C ARG A 135 0.38 -0.68 -9.54
N VAL A 136 -0.87 -1.10 -9.37
CA VAL A 136 -1.78 -1.42 -10.48
C VAL A 136 -2.91 -0.42 -10.46
N PHE A 137 -3.12 0.24 -11.60
CA PHE A 137 -4.19 1.21 -11.79
C PHE A 137 -5.21 0.64 -12.78
N ASN A 138 -6.48 0.67 -12.40
CA ASN A 138 -7.59 0.19 -13.23
C ASN A 138 -8.51 1.32 -13.58
N ARG A 139 -8.88 1.40 -14.86
CA ARG A 139 -9.82 2.39 -15.37
C ARG A 139 -11.22 2.21 -14.75
N HIS A 140 -11.89 3.32 -14.49
CA HIS A 140 -13.29 3.31 -14.04
C HIS A 140 -14.21 2.65 -15.10
N GLY A 141 -15.08 1.76 -14.65
CA GLY A 141 -16.11 1.12 -15.51
C GLY A 141 -15.63 -0.08 -16.32
N VAL A 142 -14.42 -0.58 -16.09
CA VAL A 142 -13.91 -1.85 -16.64
C VAL A 142 -14.13 -2.95 -15.62
N ASP A 143 -14.48 -4.15 -16.08
CA ASP A 143 -14.57 -5.32 -15.21
C ASP A 143 -13.20 -5.58 -14.55
N LYS A 144 -13.24 -5.70 -13.23
CA LYS A 144 -12.02 -5.92 -12.44
C LYS A 144 -11.66 -7.39 -12.42
N ASP A 145 -10.41 -7.70 -12.69
CA ASP A 145 -9.84 -9.03 -12.57
C ASP A 145 -9.86 -9.52 -11.12
N GLU A 146 -9.78 -10.83 -10.91
CA GLU A 146 -9.69 -11.43 -9.57
C GLU A 146 -8.54 -10.83 -8.75
N ARG A 147 -7.43 -10.54 -9.39
CA ARG A 147 -6.28 -9.88 -8.76
C ARG A 147 -6.60 -8.46 -8.35
N ALA A 148 -7.20 -7.65 -9.21
CA ALA A 148 -7.60 -6.28 -8.88
C ALA A 148 -8.55 -6.27 -7.68
N LEU A 149 -9.49 -7.22 -7.63
CA LEU A 149 -10.38 -7.42 -6.49
C LEU A 149 -9.63 -7.86 -5.22
N ALA A 150 -8.59 -8.70 -5.34
CA ALA A 150 -7.78 -9.14 -4.22
C ALA A 150 -6.95 -7.97 -3.64
N ILE A 151 -6.33 -7.16 -4.49
CA ILE A 151 -5.60 -5.94 -4.10
C ILE A 151 -6.53 -4.95 -3.41
N GLU A 152 -7.71 -4.70 -3.99
CA GLU A 152 -8.72 -3.80 -3.42
C GLU A 152 -9.16 -4.27 -2.02
N ARG A 153 -9.44 -5.58 -1.86
CA ARG A 153 -9.80 -6.15 -0.56
C ARG A 153 -8.68 -6.00 0.47
N ALA A 154 -7.44 -6.28 0.09
CA ALA A 154 -6.28 -6.13 0.96
C ALA A 154 -6.07 -4.66 1.40
N GLU A 155 -6.29 -3.72 0.49
CA GLU A 155 -6.18 -2.29 0.78
C GLU A 155 -7.31 -1.81 1.70
N ILE A 156 -8.56 -2.25 1.46
CA ILE A 156 -9.70 -1.96 2.33
C ILE A 156 -9.46 -2.54 3.73
N GLU A 157 -8.92 -3.75 3.84
CA GLU A 157 -8.59 -4.36 5.13
C GLU A 157 -7.51 -3.54 5.87
N ARG A 158 -6.48 -3.06 5.16
CA ARG A 158 -5.45 -2.19 5.72
C ARG A 158 -6.04 -0.89 6.25
N LEU A 159 -6.86 -0.20 5.43
CA LEU A 159 -7.55 1.01 5.85
C LEU A 159 -8.50 0.78 7.04
N GLY A 160 -9.13 -0.40 7.10
CA GLY A 160 -9.95 -0.81 8.23
C GLY A 160 -9.14 -0.94 9.52
N LYS A 161 -7.97 -1.55 9.46
CA LYS A 161 -7.04 -1.65 10.60
C LYS A 161 -6.56 -0.28 11.06
N ASP A 162 -6.17 0.58 10.12
CA ASP A 162 -5.75 1.95 10.42
C ASP A 162 -6.85 2.74 11.13
N ARG A 163 -8.10 2.65 10.64
CA ARG A 163 -9.26 3.28 11.28
C ARG A 163 -9.47 2.76 12.71
N ASP A 164 -9.39 1.45 12.90
CA ASP A 164 -9.62 0.84 14.22
C ASP A 164 -8.50 1.21 15.20
N ASP A 165 -7.28 1.37 14.74
CA ASP A 165 -6.15 1.81 15.56
C ASP A 165 -6.25 3.31 15.89
N GLU A 166 -6.63 4.17 14.94
CA GLU A 166 -6.95 5.58 15.21
C GLU A 166 -8.08 5.70 16.23
N LEU A 167 -9.14 4.88 16.12
CA LEU A 167 -10.25 4.87 17.07
C LEU A 167 -9.80 4.46 18.48
N LYS A 168 -8.96 3.42 18.60
CA LYS A 168 -8.41 3.00 19.91
C LYS A 168 -7.57 4.10 20.56
N ILE A 169 -6.78 4.82 19.76
CA ILE A 169 -5.97 5.96 20.25
C ILE A 169 -6.88 7.08 20.73
N LEU A 170 -7.91 7.42 19.95
CA LEU A 170 -8.91 8.42 20.30
C LEU A 170 -9.63 8.06 21.61
N GLU A 171 -10.12 6.83 21.71
CA GLU A 171 -10.76 6.31 22.92
C GLU A 171 -9.84 6.38 24.14
N ARG A 172 -8.61 5.91 24.02
CA ARG A 172 -7.64 5.97 25.11
C ARG A 172 -7.42 7.37 25.61
N ASN A 173 -7.28 8.34 24.70
CA ASN A 173 -7.08 9.75 25.04
C ASN A 173 -8.30 10.32 25.74
N VAL A 174 -9.49 10.12 25.18
CA VAL A 174 -10.73 10.69 25.71
C VAL A 174 -11.07 10.08 27.06
N TYR A 175 -11.03 8.76 27.20
CA TYR A 175 -11.30 8.10 28.49
C TYR A 175 -10.21 8.40 29.53
N GLY A 176 -8.96 8.61 29.11
CA GLY A 176 -7.89 9.08 29.99
C GLY A 176 -8.13 10.46 30.57
N ARG A 177 -8.85 11.35 29.84
CA ARG A 177 -9.25 12.67 30.31
C ARG A 177 -10.59 12.63 31.05
N LEU A 178 -11.51 11.76 30.66
CA LEU A 178 -12.82 11.60 31.26
C LEU A 178 -12.72 11.03 32.67
N LYS A 179 -11.86 10.02 32.89
CA LYS A 179 -11.70 9.37 34.19
C LYS A 179 -11.43 10.37 35.34
N PRO A 180 -10.41 11.25 35.27
CA PRO A 180 -10.16 12.22 36.33
C PRO A 180 -11.25 13.30 36.47
N LEU A 181 -12.02 13.59 35.42
CA LEU A 181 -13.12 14.53 35.45
C LEU A 181 -14.30 14.02 36.32
N ILE A 182 -14.60 12.73 36.22
CA ILE A 182 -15.73 12.11 36.91
C ILE A 182 -15.37 11.49 38.28
N LEU A 183 -14.09 11.13 38.49
CA LEU A 183 -13.60 10.50 39.71
C LEU A 183 -13.75 11.49 40.91
N GLY A 184 -14.29 11.01 42.05
CA GLY A 184 -14.51 11.82 43.23
C GLY A 184 -15.67 12.79 43.12
N LYS A 185 -16.44 12.80 42.03
CA LYS A 185 -17.66 13.56 41.89
C LYS A 185 -18.89 12.77 42.31
N ASN A 186 -19.94 13.45 42.71
CA ASN A 186 -21.22 12.82 43.09
C ASN A 186 -22.10 12.60 41.85
N ALA A 187 -22.46 11.31 41.61
CA ALA A 187 -23.45 10.98 40.60
C ALA A 187 -24.86 11.15 41.11
N VAL A 188 -25.69 11.84 40.34
CA VAL A 188 -27.14 11.99 40.57
C VAL A 188 -27.89 10.80 39.98
N SER A 189 -27.44 10.36 38.79
CA SER A 189 -27.95 9.17 38.11
C SER A 189 -26.88 8.55 37.22
N GLY A 190 -27.01 7.27 36.91
CA GLY A 190 -26.08 6.57 36.05
C GLY A 190 -26.60 5.21 35.58
N PRO A 191 -25.82 4.49 34.76
CA PRO A 191 -26.16 3.13 34.30
C PRO A 191 -26.22 2.14 35.46
N LYS A 192 -26.77 0.93 35.20
CA LYS A 192 -26.80 -0.17 36.20
C LYS A 192 -25.38 -0.44 36.71
N GLY A 193 -25.20 -0.38 38.01
CA GLY A 193 -23.89 -0.50 38.70
C GLY A 193 -23.39 0.84 39.28
N ILE A 194 -23.83 1.98 38.78
CA ILE A 194 -23.52 3.29 39.34
C ILE A 194 -24.77 3.84 40.05
N GLY A 195 -24.79 3.68 41.37
CA GLY A 195 -25.82 4.30 42.21
C GLY A 195 -25.55 5.78 42.47
N ARG A 196 -26.49 6.45 43.15
CA ARG A 196 -26.29 7.85 43.65
C ARG A 196 -25.13 7.87 44.64
N GLY A 197 -24.29 8.91 44.57
CA GLY A 197 -23.19 9.15 45.48
C GLY A 197 -21.84 9.28 44.78
N GLU A 198 -20.80 9.30 45.58
CA GLU A 198 -19.42 9.49 45.11
C GLU A 198 -18.96 8.39 44.16
N LEU A 199 -18.34 8.78 43.07
CA LEU A 199 -17.78 7.90 42.05
C LEU A 199 -16.37 7.49 42.46
N THR A 200 -16.23 6.24 42.92
CA THR A 200 -14.94 5.63 43.25
C THR A 200 -14.38 4.86 42.06
N GLU A 201 -13.08 4.59 42.07
CA GLU A 201 -12.41 3.82 41.01
C GLU A 201 -13.00 2.40 40.85
N GLU A 202 -13.41 1.78 41.96
CA GLU A 202 -14.04 0.46 42.00
C GLU A 202 -15.37 0.45 41.23
N LYS A 203 -16.25 1.41 41.50
CA LYS A 203 -17.54 1.58 40.78
C LYS A 203 -17.36 1.82 39.30
N LEU A 204 -16.34 2.59 38.91
CA LEU A 204 -16.04 2.84 37.50
C LEU A 204 -15.47 1.62 36.80
N ALA A 205 -14.75 0.74 37.50
CA ALA A 205 -14.22 -0.49 36.96
C ALA A 205 -15.30 -1.55 36.70
N GLU A 206 -16.38 -1.54 37.46
CA GLU A 206 -17.52 -2.47 37.28
C GLU A 206 -18.37 -2.15 36.04
N VAL A 207 -18.25 -0.93 35.51
CA VAL A 207 -19.09 -0.45 34.41
C VAL A 207 -18.25 -0.26 33.13
N SER A 208 -18.79 -0.75 32.01
CA SER A 208 -18.15 -0.56 30.71
C SER A 208 -17.91 0.91 30.40
N ARG A 209 -16.71 1.26 29.92
CA ARG A 209 -16.30 2.66 29.61
C ARG A 209 -17.29 3.40 28.71
N GLY A 210 -17.91 2.69 27.75
CA GLY A 210 -18.91 3.28 26.87
C GLY A 210 -20.16 3.80 27.58
N LEU A 211 -20.45 3.31 28.80
CA LEU A 211 -21.57 3.75 29.61
C LEU A 211 -21.24 4.97 30.50
N TRP A 212 -19.99 5.35 30.64
CA TRP A 212 -19.58 6.51 31.45
C TRP A 212 -20.20 7.83 30.94
N TRP A 213 -20.53 7.91 29.67
CA TRP A 213 -21.22 9.05 29.06
C TRP A 213 -22.67 9.24 29.54
N GLN A 214 -23.22 8.23 30.22
CA GLN A 214 -24.61 8.28 30.74
C GLN A 214 -24.66 8.68 32.20
N ILE A 215 -23.51 9.00 32.82
CA ILE A 215 -23.42 9.42 34.21
C ILE A 215 -23.83 10.91 34.28
N ALA A 216 -24.83 11.22 35.10
CA ALA A 216 -25.18 12.60 35.41
C ALA A 216 -24.53 12.99 36.72
N LEU A 217 -23.76 14.07 36.69
CA LEU A 217 -23.05 14.62 37.84
C LEU A 217 -23.86 15.75 38.49
N ASP A 218 -23.70 15.93 39.80
CA ASP A 218 -24.30 17.03 40.56
C ASP A 218 -23.62 18.38 40.26
N ASP A 219 -22.34 18.34 39.85
CA ASP A 219 -21.57 19.54 39.52
C ASP A 219 -21.88 19.99 38.06
N GLU A 220 -22.57 21.14 37.93
CA GLU A 220 -22.94 21.71 36.61
C GLU A 220 -21.75 21.96 35.68
N LYS A 221 -20.59 22.37 36.24
CA LYS A 221 -19.39 22.62 35.44
C LYS A 221 -18.81 21.29 34.87
N ALA A 222 -18.69 20.30 35.74
CA ALA A 222 -18.20 18.98 35.32
C ALA A 222 -19.17 18.33 34.34
N MET A 223 -20.47 18.52 34.49
CA MET A 223 -21.47 18.05 33.53
C MET A 223 -21.36 18.72 32.18
N GLY A 224 -21.15 20.06 32.15
CA GLY A 224 -20.92 20.80 30.92
C GLY A 224 -19.64 20.36 30.18
N GLU A 225 -18.56 20.11 30.92
CA GLU A 225 -17.31 19.59 30.34
C GLU A 225 -17.47 18.15 29.81
N LEU A 226 -18.22 17.29 30.51
CA LEU A 226 -18.54 15.94 30.07
C LEU A 226 -19.36 15.96 28.77
N GLU A 227 -20.39 16.79 28.69
CA GLU A 227 -21.17 16.91 27.46
C GLU A 227 -20.38 17.49 26.30
N ALA A 228 -19.52 18.47 26.52
CA ALA A 228 -18.64 19.01 25.49
C ALA A 228 -17.65 17.94 24.98
N MET A 229 -17.06 17.19 25.90
CA MET A 229 -16.15 16.11 25.57
C MET A 229 -16.85 14.99 24.79
N LYS A 230 -18.09 14.66 25.18
CA LYS A 230 -18.92 13.68 24.47
C LYS A 230 -19.17 14.11 23.03
N ARG A 231 -19.59 15.37 22.81
CA ARG A 231 -19.79 15.91 21.46
C ARG A 231 -18.53 15.89 20.63
N GLN A 232 -17.40 16.32 21.20
CA GLN A 232 -16.11 16.28 20.51
C GLN A 232 -15.72 14.84 20.10
N PHE A 233 -15.96 13.88 20.97
CA PHE A 233 -15.68 12.46 20.67
C PHE A 233 -16.58 11.92 19.56
N GLU A 234 -17.89 12.20 19.64
CA GLU A 234 -18.84 11.77 18.61
C GLU A 234 -18.54 12.41 17.25
N ASP A 235 -18.19 13.69 17.23
CA ASP A 235 -17.81 14.39 16.00
C ASP A 235 -16.51 13.86 15.41
N ALA A 236 -15.49 13.62 16.25
CA ALA A 236 -14.22 13.03 15.82
C ALA A 236 -14.43 11.62 15.25
N ARG A 237 -15.26 10.80 15.90
CA ARG A 237 -15.62 9.47 15.41
C ARG A 237 -16.33 9.53 14.06
N LYS A 238 -17.32 10.40 13.92
CA LYS A 238 -18.03 10.59 12.64
C LYS A 238 -17.09 11.06 11.52
N GLN A 239 -16.13 11.94 11.83
CA GLN A 239 -15.16 12.39 10.85
C GLN A 239 -14.21 11.26 10.43
N LEU A 240 -13.84 10.38 11.36
CA LEU A 240 -13.00 9.20 11.10
C LEU A 240 -13.73 8.20 10.21
N ASP A 241 -14.98 7.89 10.53
CA ASP A 241 -15.83 6.99 9.72
C ASP A 241 -16.04 7.55 8.31
N ARG A 242 -16.37 8.84 8.17
CA ARG A 242 -16.50 9.50 6.86
C ARG A 242 -15.22 9.43 6.04
N ARG A 243 -14.06 9.71 6.65
CA ARG A 243 -12.77 9.61 5.94
C ARG A 243 -12.48 8.20 5.46
N PHE A 244 -12.87 7.19 6.23
CA PHE A 244 -12.76 5.80 5.83
C PHE A 244 -13.70 5.49 4.67
N GLU A 245 -14.99 5.84 4.75
CA GLU A 245 -15.97 5.65 3.68
C GLU A 245 -15.55 6.33 2.38
N ASP A 246 -15.10 7.59 2.43
CA ASP A 246 -14.61 8.34 1.27
C ASP A 246 -13.39 7.66 0.61
N LYS A 247 -12.48 7.08 1.41
CA LYS A 247 -11.33 6.34 0.89
C LYS A 247 -11.74 5.03 0.23
N VAL A 248 -12.65 4.30 0.85
CA VAL A 248 -13.19 3.03 0.29
C VAL A 248 -13.94 3.31 -1.00
N GLU A 249 -14.77 4.35 -1.05
CA GLU A 249 -15.50 4.74 -2.26
C GLU A 249 -14.53 5.07 -3.41
N LYS A 250 -13.45 5.81 -3.13
CA LYS A 250 -12.42 6.13 -4.12
C LYS A 250 -11.73 4.88 -4.67
N LEU A 251 -11.40 3.91 -3.80
CA LEU A 251 -10.81 2.64 -4.21
C LEU A 251 -11.77 1.82 -5.10
N GLN A 252 -13.05 1.79 -4.72
CA GLN A 252 -14.06 1.04 -5.47
C GLN A 252 -14.42 1.69 -6.80
N ARG A 253 -14.39 3.02 -6.85
CA ARG A 253 -14.70 3.79 -8.05
C ARG A 253 -13.71 3.55 -9.18
N GLY A 254 -12.47 3.16 -8.86
CA GLY A 254 -11.38 3.04 -9.83
C GLY A 254 -10.66 4.37 -10.08
N ASP A 255 -9.60 4.30 -10.86
CA ASP A 255 -8.71 5.43 -11.10
C ASP A 255 -9.18 6.31 -12.26
N GLU A 256 -8.94 7.62 -12.16
CA GLU A 256 -9.19 8.57 -13.24
C GLU A 256 -8.03 8.50 -14.26
N LEU A 257 -8.11 7.54 -15.18
CA LEU A 257 -7.16 7.38 -16.27
C LEU A 257 -7.67 8.06 -17.54
N PRO A 258 -6.78 8.54 -18.41
CA PRO A 258 -7.17 9.11 -19.69
C PRO A 258 -7.91 8.07 -20.56
N PRO A 259 -8.85 8.49 -21.40
CA PRO A 259 -9.61 7.60 -22.26
C PRO A 259 -8.71 6.87 -23.27
N GLY A 260 -8.99 5.59 -23.50
CA GLY A 260 -8.32 4.77 -24.52
C GLY A 260 -7.03 4.15 -24.12
#